data_9349f14fe33b4b678bb7775996ff9611
#
_entry.id   9349f14fe33b4b678bb7775996ff9611
#
_cell.length_a   1.000
_cell.length_b   1.000
_cell.length_c   1.000
_cell.angle_alpha   90.00
_cell.angle_beta   90.00
_cell.angle_gamma   90.00
#
_symmetry.space_group_name_H-M   'P 1'
#
loop_
_entity.id
_entity.type
_entity.pdbx_description
1 polymer ?
#
loop_
_entity_poly.entity_id
_entity_poly.type
_entity_poly.pdbx_seq_one_letter_code
_entity_poly.pdbx_strand_id
1 'polypeptide(L)'
;MDGGIQLADGAPMATAIHQFLRGQLLDRRQRLGRASVAPSGEQIQRLLHEVDAALARMDEGSFGICENCHDTIECERLIADPLVRVCLDHLSGSERTALERDLELAAEVQKRLLPPCEQSWGQWEIAYHYDPAGVVSGDYCDVVDAGSQGLYFMVGDVSGKGVAASMLMAHLHATFRALISVGLPLRSMLEHVGRIFVESTLPTHYATLICGRAQADGRVEICNAGHPRPLVLRDCQVTTIECSGLPVGLFADGQFFVDELRLDPGNGLLLFSDGVSEAVGSSGEEYGLERLIGVLAMEAARRKPIAAELVAACRDDLKSFRHGADKLDDVTLLMLSRAAA
;
A
#
# COMPACT_ATOMS: atom_id res chain seq x y z
N MET A 1 -16.39 36.31 22.21
CA MET A 1 -15.71 36.80 21.00
C MET A 1 -14.91 35.63 20.48
N ASP A 2 -15.60 34.85 19.63
CA ASP A 2 -15.04 33.65 19.00
C ASP A 2 -14.22 34.08 17.79
N GLY A 3 -12.94 33.80 17.83
CA GLY A 3 -12.02 33.94 16.71
C GLY A 3 -11.72 32.58 16.10
N GLY A 4 -12.64 32.07 15.27
CA GLY A 4 -12.40 30.87 14.48
C GLY A 4 -11.34 31.16 13.41
N ILE A 5 -10.24 30.44 13.45
CA ILE A 5 -9.21 30.43 12.41
C ILE A 5 -9.77 29.64 11.22
N GLN A 6 -10.16 30.35 10.16
CA GLN A 6 -10.43 29.78 8.85
C GLN A 6 -9.11 29.38 8.19
N LEU A 7 -8.92 28.08 7.97
CA LEU A 7 -7.85 27.52 7.13
C LEU A 7 -8.11 27.87 5.65
N ALA A 8 -7.29 28.75 5.11
CA ALA A 8 -7.34 29.25 3.72
C ALA A 8 -6.35 28.50 2.81
N ASP A 9 -6.27 27.17 2.88
CA ASP A 9 -5.26 26.38 2.14
C ASP A 9 -5.79 25.50 1.00
N GLY A 10 -7.07 25.58 0.63
CA GLY A 10 -7.65 24.76 -0.44
C GLY A 10 -7.63 25.35 -1.87
N ALA A 11 -7.39 26.64 -2.05
CA ALA A 11 -7.62 27.31 -3.33
C ALA A 11 -6.61 26.97 -4.47
N PRO A 12 -5.29 26.85 -4.26
CA PRO A 12 -4.35 26.55 -5.36
C PRO A 12 -4.45 25.11 -5.87
N MET A 13 -4.68 24.15 -4.98
CA MET A 13 -4.76 22.73 -5.34
C MET A 13 -6.07 22.40 -6.06
N ALA A 14 -7.18 22.96 -5.62
CA ALA A 14 -8.46 22.86 -6.31
C ALA A 14 -8.40 23.41 -7.74
N THR A 15 -7.70 24.52 -7.95
CA THR A 15 -7.51 25.13 -9.28
C THR A 15 -6.65 24.27 -10.20
N ALA A 16 -5.57 23.66 -9.68
CA ALA A 16 -4.70 22.78 -10.46
C ALA A 16 -5.42 21.50 -10.91
N ILE A 17 -6.19 20.86 -10.03
CA ILE A 17 -6.99 19.68 -10.35
C ILE A 17 -8.06 20.02 -11.38
N HIS A 18 -8.74 21.15 -11.21
CA HIS A 18 -9.76 21.60 -12.15
C HIS A 18 -9.18 21.85 -13.56
N GLN A 19 -7.98 22.47 -13.66
CA GLN A 19 -7.28 22.66 -14.93
C GLN A 19 -6.85 21.33 -15.56
N PHE A 20 -6.38 20.37 -14.76
CA PHE A 20 -6.00 19.04 -15.21
C PHE A 20 -7.21 18.29 -15.81
N LEU A 21 -8.33 18.24 -15.07
CA LEU A 21 -9.56 17.58 -15.53
C LEU A 21 -10.14 18.24 -16.78
N ARG A 22 -10.06 19.57 -16.88
CA ARG A 22 -10.45 20.30 -18.10
C ARG A 22 -9.57 19.89 -19.29
N GLY A 23 -8.27 19.75 -19.10
CA GLY A 23 -7.35 19.26 -20.12
C GLY A 23 -7.72 17.85 -20.61
N GLN A 24 -8.02 16.94 -19.70
CA GLN A 24 -8.47 15.58 -20.03
C GLN A 24 -9.78 15.57 -20.83
N LEU A 25 -10.77 16.38 -20.44
CA LEU A 25 -12.04 16.49 -21.16
C LEU A 25 -11.86 17.05 -22.58
N LEU A 26 -11.01 18.07 -22.76
CA LEU A 26 -10.72 18.65 -24.07
C LEU A 26 -9.99 17.65 -24.99
N ASP A 27 -9.03 16.88 -24.47
CA ASP A 27 -8.36 15.83 -25.24
C ASP A 27 -9.34 14.70 -25.62
N ARG A 28 -10.19 14.25 -24.67
CA ARG A 28 -11.24 13.25 -24.93
C ARG A 28 -12.22 13.73 -26.00
N ARG A 29 -12.65 15.00 -25.93
CA ARG A 29 -13.50 15.63 -26.95
C ARG A 29 -12.86 15.59 -28.32
N GLN A 30 -11.59 15.97 -28.43
CA GLN A 30 -10.85 16.00 -29.69
C GLN A 30 -10.72 14.59 -30.30
N ARG A 31 -10.41 13.58 -29.48
CA ARG A 31 -10.31 12.18 -29.94
C ARG A 31 -11.67 11.65 -30.43
N LEU A 32 -12.75 11.90 -29.69
CA LEU A 32 -14.10 11.50 -30.10
C LEU A 32 -14.55 12.22 -31.37
N GLY A 33 -14.24 13.51 -31.52
CA GLY A 33 -14.55 14.28 -32.73
C GLY A 33 -13.87 13.74 -33.98
N ARG A 34 -12.64 13.24 -33.87
CA ARG A 34 -11.94 12.57 -34.98
C ARG A 34 -12.50 11.20 -35.32
N ALA A 35 -13.04 10.48 -34.33
CA ALA A 35 -13.62 9.14 -34.51
C ALA A 35 -15.07 9.18 -35.06
N SER A 36 -15.75 10.31 -35.01
CA SER A 36 -17.15 10.44 -35.43
C SER A 36 -17.40 10.30 -36.95
N VAL A 37 -16.35 10.09 -37.74
CA VAL A 37 -16.42 9.89 -39.21
C VAL A 37 -16.73 8.44 -39.60
N ALA A 38 -16.84 7.49 -38.64
CA ALA A 38 -17.10 6.07 -38.87
C ALA A 38 -18.58 5.67 -38.60
N PRO A 39 -19.06 4.51 -39.12
CA PRO A 39 -20.49 4.11 -39.07
C PRO A 39 -21.09 3.85 -37.68
N SER A 40 -20.35 3.98 -36.58
CA SER A 40 -20.79 3.81 -35.18
C SER A 40 -21.21 5.14 -34.53
N GLY A 41 -21.83 6.06 -35.27
CA GLY A 41 -22.05 7.47 -34.92
C GLY A 41 -22.87 7.75 -33.64
N GLU A 42 -23.88 6.96 -33.29
CA GLU A 42 -24.77 7.28 -32.17
C GLU A 42 -24.08 7.19 -30.79
N GLN A 43 -23.24 6.19 -30.58
CA GLN A 43 -22.54 6.02 -29.30
C GLN A 43 -21.45 7.09 -29.11
N ILE A 44 -20.75 7.44 -30.19
CA ILE A 44 -19.75 8.51 -30.16
C ILE A 44 -20.41 9.87 -29.96
N GLN A 45 -21.59 10.11 -30.56
CA GLN A 45 -22.35 11.34 -30.35
C GLN A 45 -22.84 11.48 -28.91
N ARG A 46 -23.29 10.41 -28.25
CA ARG A 46 -23.68 10.41 -26.83
C ARG A 46 -22.47 10.78 -25.95
N LEU A 47 -21.33 10.13 -26.17
CA LEU A 47 -20.10 10.43 -25.40
C LEU A 47 -19.61 11.87 -25.63
N LEU A 48 -19.71 12.41 -26.84
CA LEU A 48 -19.41 13.81 -27.14
C LEU A 48 -20.32 14.74 -26.36
N HIS A 49 -21.62 14.43 -26.32
CA HIS A 49 -22.63 15.22 -25.58
C HIS A 49 -22.30 15.22 -24.06
N GLU A 50 -21.93 14.08 -23.49
CA GLU A 50 -21.54 13.98 -22.07
C GLU A 50 -20.29 14.80 -21.77
N VAL A 51 -19.26 14.77 -22.65
CA VAL A 51 -18.05 15.57 -22.51
C VAL A 51 -18.36 17.06 -22.64
N ASP A 52 -19.19 17.45 -23.61
CA ASP A 52 -19.59 18.85 -23.77
C ASP A 52 -20.40 19.37 -22.58
N ALA A 53 -21.29 18.53 -22.02
CA ALA A 53 -22.04 18.85 -20.81
C ALA A 53 -21.12 18.99 -19.57
N ALA A 54 -20.08 18.18 -19.45
CA ALA A 54 -19.09 18.30 -18.38
C ALA A 54 -18.27 19.62 -18.50
N LEU A 55 -17.85 19.96 -19.72
CA LEU A 55 -17.18 21.23 -19.99
C LEU A 55 -18.07 22.45 -19.70
N ALA A 56 -19.34 22.39 -20.07
CA ALA A 56 -20.31 23.45 -19.75
C ALA A 56 -20.47 23.64 -18.24
N ARG A 57 -20.58 22.55 -17.46
CA ARG A 57 -20.60 22.63 -15.99
C ARG A 57 -19.32 23.26 -15.41
N MET A 58 -18.16 23.02 -16.03
CA MET A 58 -16.92 23.70 -15.64
C MET A 58 -16.99 25.21 -15.88
N ASP A 59 -17.55 25.63 -17.01
CA ASP A 59 -17.68 27.03 -17.35
C ASP A 59 -18.74 27.75 -16.48
N GLU A 60 -19.77 27.04 -16.06
CA GLU A 60 -20.83 27.51 -15.17
C GLU A 60 -20.48 27.45 -13.67
N GLY A 61 -19.37 26.80 -13.31
CA GLY A 61 -18.92 26.64 -11.90
C GLY A 61 -19.69 25.58 -11.11
N SER A 62 -20.50 24.72 -11.78
CA SER A 62 -21.25 23.62 -11.16
C SER A 62 -20.55 22.25 -11.29
N PHE A 63 -19.37 22.20 -11.91
CA PHE A 63 -18.58 20.97 -12.02
C PHE A 63 -18.10 20.48 -10.66
N GLY A 64 -18.25 19.19 -10.39
CA GLY A 64 -17.90 18.58 -9.11
C GLY A 64 -18.95 18.76 -8.02
N ILE A 65 -20.13 19.27 -8.38
CA ILE A 65 -21.29 19.34 -7.48
C ILE A 65 -22.27 18.23 -7.85
N CYS A 66 -22.70 17.45 -6.88
CA CYS A 66 -23.69 16.39 -7.04
C CYS A 66 -25.04 16.95 -7.48
N GLU A 67 -25.63 16.39 -8.55
CA GLU A 67 -26.92 16.85 -9.06
C GLU A 67 -28.10 16.57 -8.11
N ASN A 68 -27.96 15.62 -7.18
CA ASN A 68 -29.02 15.23 -6.26
C ASN A 68 -29.00 15.99 -4.93
N CYS A 69 -27.84 16.08 -4.27
CA CYS A 69 -27.71 16.73 -2.94
C CYS A 69 -27.04 18.09 -2.98
N HIS A 70 -26.43 18.48 -4.11
CA HIS A 70 -25.67 19.71 -4.25
C HIS A 70 -24.41 19.81 -3.37
N ASP A 71 -23.99 18.69 -2.77
CA ASP A 71 -22.70 18.57 -2.10
C ASP A 71 -21.57 18.30 -3.11
N THR A 72 -20.33 18.42 -2.67
CA THR A 72 -19.18 18.14 -3.52
C THR A 72 -19.06 16.64 -3.83
N ILE A 73 -18.79 16.32 -5.11
CA ILE A 73 -18.41 14.95 -5.53
C ILE A 73 -16.96 14.71 -5.10
N GLU A 74 -16.65 13.50 -4.67
CA GLU A 74 -15.35 13.08 -4.22
C GLU A 74 -14.29 13.31 -5.31
N CYS A 75 -13.18 13.95 -4.95
CA CYS A 75 -12.12 14.37 -5.87
C CYS A 75 -11.52 13.19 -6.64
N GLU A 76 -11.25 12.09 -5.94
CA GLU A 76 -10.69 10.86 -6.50
C GLU A 76 -11.62 10.28 -7.58
N ARG A 77 -12.91 10.40 -7.37
CA ARG A 77 -13.92 9.94 -8.31
C ARG A 77 -13.96 10.79 -9.58
N LEU A 78 -13.83 12.11 -9.45
CA LEU A 78 -13.73 13.02 -10.59
C LEU A 78 -12.43 12.82 -11.38
N ILE A 79 -11.33 12.48 -10.69
CA ILE A 79 -10.05 12.15 -11.34
C ILE A 79 -10.17 10.84 -12.12
N ALA A 80 -10.86 9.84 -11.58
CA ALA A 80 -11.07 8.55 -12.23
C ALA A 80 -12.02 8.68 -13.45
N ASP A 81 -13.12 9.42 -13.31
CA ASP A 81 -14.04 9.73 -14.41
C ASP A 81 -14.61 11.15 -14.28
N PRO A 82 -14.12 12.11 -15.08
CA PRO A 82 -14.60 13.49 -15.02
C PRO A 82 -16.03 13.70 -15.58
N LEU A 83 -16.71 12.64 -16.04
CA LEU A 83 -18.11 12.71 -16.48
C LEU A 83 -19.10 12.43 -15.35
N VAL A 84 -18.64 12.01 -14.18
CA VAL A 84 -19.47 11.72 -13.00
C VAL A 84 -20.31 12.94 -12.62
N ARG A 85 -21.58 12.70 -12.27
CA ARG A 85 -22.59 13.73 -11.96
C ARG A 85 -23.17 13.62 -10.56
N VAL A 86 -22.94 12.50 -9.87
CA VAL A 86 -23.48 12.23 -8.54
C VAL A 86 -22.39 11.75 -7.58
N CYS A 87 -22.48 12.09 -6.30
CA CYS A 87 -21.59 11.59 -5.26
C CYS A 87 -21.89 10.11 -4.95
N LEU A 88 -21.01 9.47 -4.16
CA LEU A 88 -21.16 8.04 -3.81
C LEU A 88 -22.50 7.73 -3.12
N ASP A 89 -23.01 8.65 -2.32
CA ASP A 89 -24.28 8.46 -1.61
C ASP A 89 -25.51 8.40 -2.55
N HIS A 90 -25.36 8.93 -3.77
CA HIS A 90 -26.44 9.01 -4.76
C HIS A 90 -26.24 8.10 -5.99
N LEU A 91 -25.36 7.11 -5.88
CA LEU A 91 -25.28 6.04 -6.87
C LEU A 91 -26.62 5.29 -6.97
N SER A 92 -27.03 4.97 -8.19
CA SER A 92 -28.11 4.02 -8.39
C SER A 92 -27.75 2.64 -7.81
N GLY A 93 -28.75 1.84 -7.45
CA GLY A 93 -28.50 0.49 -6.93
C GLY A 93 -27.67 -0.38 -7.88
N SER A 94 -27.85 -0.21 -9.20
CA SER A 94 -27.07 -0.93 -10.22
C SER A 94 -25.62 -0.47 -10.29
N GLU A 95 -25.35 0.83 -10.20
CA GLU A 95 -23.99 1.39 -10.20
C GLU A 95 -23.24 1.00 -8.92
N ARG A 96 -23.90 1.05 -7.76
CA ARG A 96 -23.34 0.59 -6.50
C ARG A 96 -22.96 -0.88 -6.57
N THR A 97 -23.85 -1.76 -7.04
CA THR A 97 -23.56 -3.18 -7.18
C THR A 97 -22.44 -3.47 -8.18
N ALA A 98 -22.34 -2.68 -9.27
CA ALA A 98 -21.25 -2.82 -10.22
C ALA A 98 -19.91 -2.42 -9.57
N LEU A 99 -19.84 -1.30 -8.86
CA LEU A 99 -18.65 -0.84 -8.15
C LEU A 99 -18.21 -1.83 -7.05
N GLU A 100 -19.15 -2.37 -6.28
CA GLU A 100 -18.89 -3.38 -5.26
C GLU A 100 -18.25 -4.64 -5.88
N ARG A 101 -18.76 -5.11 -7.01
CA ARG A 101 -18.19 -6.27 -7.74
C ARG A 101 -16.79 -5.99 -8.27
N ASP A 102 -16.55 -4.81 -8.81
CA ASP A 102 -15.22 -4.42 -9.31
C ASP A 102 -14.20 -4.36 -8.16
N LEU A 103 -14.61 -3.84 -6.99
CA LEU A 103 -13.76 -3.83 -5.79
C LEU A 103 -13.51 -5.24 -5.26
N GLU A 104 -14.52 -6.11 -5.22
CA GLU A 104 -14.35 -7.51 -4.83
C GLU A 104 -13.38 -8.24 -5.76
N LEU A 105 -13.48 -8.00 -7.08
CA LEU A 105 -12.55 -8.57 -8.05
C LEU A 105 -11.13 -8.03 -7.85
N ALA A 106 -10.96 -6.73 -7.60
CA ALA A 106 -9.67 -6.14 -7.30
C ALA A 106 -9.04 -6.75 -6.04
N ALA A 107 -9.83 -6.97 -4.97
CA ALA A 107 -9.39 -7.65 -3.76
C ALA A 107 -8.97 -9.10 -4.03
N GLU A 108 -9.71 -9.82 -4.86
CA GLU A 108 -9.33 -11.19 -5.24
C GLU A 108 -8.03 -11.24 -6.03
N VAL A 109 -7.82 -10.30 -6.96
CA VAL A 109 -6.56 -10.16 -7.70
C VAL A 109 -5.42 -9.85 -6.73
N GLN A 110 -5.59 -8.87 -5.83
CA GLN A 110 -4.58 -8.49 -4.84
C GLN A 110 -4.20 -9.66 -3.93
N LYS A 111 -5.20 -10.43 -3.46
CA LYS A 111 -4.95 -11.63 -2.64
C LYS A 111 -4.08 -12.68 -3.35
N ARG A 112 -4.14 -12.78 -4.68
CA ARG A 112 -3.30 -13.69 -5.47
C ARG A 112 -1.86 -13.21 -5.64
N LEU A 113 -1.58 -11.94 -5.34
CA LEU A 113 -0.21 -11.40 -5.33
C LEU A 113 0.52 -11.75 -4.04
N LEU A 114 -0.20 -12.03 -2.96
CA LEU A 114 0.40 -12.40 -1.68
C LEU A 114 1.08 -13.77 -1.73
N PRO A 115 2.18 -13.97 -1.00
CA PRO A 115 2.84 -15.27 -0.92
C PRO A 115 1.96 -16.28 -0.16
N PRO A 116 2.30 -17.58 -0.11
CA PRO A 116 1.67 -18.54 0.80
C PRO A 116 1.80 -18.09 2.27
N CYS A 117 0.71 -18.21 3.06
CA CYS A 117 0.68 -17.72 4.45
C CYS A 117 1.80 -18.29 5.34
N GLU A 118 2.18 -19.53 5.08
CA GLU A 118 3.27 -20.23 5.74
C GLU A 118 4.10 -20.92 4.67
N GLN A 119 5.42 -20.83 4.78
CA GLN A 119 6.36 -21.48 3.89
C GLN A 119 7.69 -21.72 4.57
N SER A 120 8.50 -22.62 4.00
CA SER A 120 9.85 -22.89 4.46
C SER A 120 10.83 -22.86 3.29
N TRP A 121 12.05 -22.35 3.54
CA TRP A 121 13.15 -22.37 2.60
C TRP A 121 14.45 -22.75 3.31
N GLY A 122 14.90 -23.99 3.08
CA GLY A 122 16.03 -24.55 3.82
C GLY A 122 15.77 -24.60 5.32
N GLN A 123 16.54 -23.85 6.10
CA GLN A 123 16.34 -23.70 7.55
C GLN A 123 15.48 -22.48 7.94
N TRP A 124 14.90 -21.78 6.97
CA TRP A 124 14.04 -20.65 7.23
C TRP A 124 12.57 -21.08 7.28
N GLU A 125 11.88 -20.61 8.29
CA GLU A 125 10.44 -20.68 8.44
C GLU A 125 9.89 -19.29 8.28
N ILE A 126 8.88 -19.12 7.45
CA ILE A 126 8.29 -17.85 7.11
C ILE A 126 6.79 -17.93 7.36
N ALA A 127 6.25 -16.94 8.05
CA ALA A 127 4.82 -16.76 8.21
C ALA A 127 4.46 -15.29 8.15
N TYR A 128 3.27 -14.99 7.64
CA TYR A 128 2.77 -13.63 7.66
C TYR A 128 1.29 -13.57 8.03
N HIS A 129 0.88 -12.38 8.46
CA HIS A 129 -0.51 -11.97 8.62
C HIS A 129 -0.74 -10.71 7.81
N TYR A 130 -1.84 -10.67 7.06
CA TYR A 130 -2.23 -9.54 6.22
C TYR A 130 -3.72 -9.31 6.38
N ASP A 131 -4.11 -8.15 6.87
CA ASP A 131 -5.50 -7.81 7.22
C ASP A 131 -5.82 -6.38 6.76
N PRO A 132 -6.38 -6.21 5.54
CA PRO A 132 -6.72 -4.91 4.99
C PRO A 132 -7.73 -4.15 5.84
N ALA A 133 -7.60 -2.83 5.96
CA ALA A 133 -8.60 -1.97 6.60
C ALA A 133 -9.84 -1.79 5.70
N GLY A 134 -9.63 -1.74 4.40
CA GLY A 134 -10.67 -1.62 3.38
C GLY A 134 -10.89 -2.90 2.58
N VAL A 135 -11.54 -2.77 1.42
CA VAL A 135 -11.73 -3.88 0.47
C VAL A 135 -10.40 -4.26 -0.19
N VAL A 136 -9.58 -3.26 -0.49
CA VAL A 136 -8.21 -3.37 -1.01
C VAL A 136 -7.25 -2.59 -0.13
N SER A 137 -5.96 -2.89 -0.19
CA SER A 137 -4.93 -2.38 0.71
C SER A 137 -3.77 -1.73 -0.05
N GLY A 138 -3.13 -0.73 0.59
CA GLY A 138 -1.85 -0.16 0.18
C GLY A 138 -0.64 -0.98 0.61
N ASP A 139 -0.80 -1.82 1.64
CA ASP A 139 0.27 -2.67 2.15
C ASP A 139 0.78 -3.65 1.10
N TYR A 140 2.10 -3.80 1.06
CA TYR A 140 2.82 -4.74 0.21
C TYR A 140 3.52 -5.79 1.07
N CYS A 141 3.26 -7.06 0.80
CA CYS A 141 3.96 -8.19 1.43
C CYS A 141 4.30 -9.23 0.35
N ASP A 142 5.57 -9.58 0.24
CA ASP A 142 6.00 -10.63 -0.69
C ASP A 142 7.21 -11.40 -0.16
N VAL A 143 7.29 -12.68 -0.55
CA VAL A 143 8.42 -13.57 -0.27
C VAL A 143 8.72 -14.38 -1.51
N VAL A 144 9.96 -14.32 -1.99
CA VAL A 144 10.38 -14.90 -3.27
C VAL A 144 11.56 -15.82 -3.07
N ASP A 145 11.37 -17.11 -3.32
CA ASP A 145 12.47 -18.05 -3.46
C ASP A 145 13.17 -17.82 -4.82
N ALA A 146 14.39 -17.29 -4.79
CA ALA A 146 15.24 -17.08 -5.95
C ALA A 146 16.35 -18.16 -6.07
N GLY A 147 16.14 -19.33 -5.50
CA GLY A 147 17.06 -20.46 -5.57
C GLY A 147 18.42 -20.13 -4.96
N SER A 148 19.49 -20.25 -5.77
CA SER A 148 20.87 -19.99 -5.31
C SER A 148 21.14 -18.53 -4.97
N GLN A 149 20.29 -17.59 -5.39
CA GLN A 149 20.42 -16.16 -5.05
C GLN A 149 19.92 -15.86 -3.63
N GLY A 150 19.12 -16.74 -3.03
CA GLY A 150 18.58 -16.59 -1.68
C GLY A 150 17.06 -16.38 -1.67
N LEU A 151 16.54 -16.13 -0.48
CA LEU A 151 15.14 -15.83 -0.23
C LEU A 151 14.97 -14.32 -0.10
N TYR A 152 14.26 -13.70 -1.03
CA TYR A 152 13.89 -12.27 -0.93
C TYR A 152 12.61 -12.12 -0.12
N PHE A 153 12.55 -11.05 0.67
CA PHE A 153 11.36 -10.70 1.45
C PHE A 153 11.15 -9.18 1.42
N MET A 154 9.89 -8.78 1.36
CA MET A 154 9.48 -7.39 1.27
C MET A 154 8.23 -7.14 2.10
N VAL A 155 8.22 -6.02 2.82
CA VAL A 155 7.03 -5.42 3.45
C VAL A 155 7.07 -3.92 3.19
N GLY A 156 5.96 -3.34 2.81
CA GLY A 156 5.88 -1.92 2.55
C GLY A 156 4.46 -1.41 2.63
N ASP A 157 4.32 -0.10 2.65
CA ASP A 157 3.05 0.60 2.60
C ASP A 157 3.14 1.74 1.58
N VAL A 158 2.14 1.83 0.73
CA VAL A 158 2.02 2.85 -0.31
C VAL A 158 1.13 3.98 0.19
N SER A 159 1.64 5.21 0.07
CA SER A 159 0.91 6.42 0.46
C SER A 159 -0.47 6.51 -0.17
N GLY A 160 -1.48 6.78 0.66
CA GLY A 160 -2.89 6.84 0.25
C GLY A 160 -3.64 5.57 0.61
N LYS A 161 -4.92 5.50 0.26
CA LYS A 161 -5.80 4.37 0.58
C LYS A 161 -6.64 3.96 -0.62
N GLY A 162 -7.23 2.78 -0.54
CA GLY A 162 -8.17 2.28 -1.53
C GLY A 162 -7.52 1.83 -2.85
N VAL A 163 -8.25 1.99 -3.95
CA VAL A 163 -7.88 1.43 -5.26
C VAL A 163 -6.55 1.98 -5.77
N ALA A 164 -6.30 3.29 -5.63
CA ALA A 164 -5.07 3.90 -6.12
C ALA A 164 -3.83 3.31 -5.42
N ALA A 165 -3.84 3.22 -4.09
CA ALA A 165 -2.75 2.60 -3.33
C ALA A 165 -2.57 1.13 -3.69
N SER A 166 -3.67 0.36 -3.86
CA SER A 166 -3.60 -1.05 -4.25
C SER A 166 -3.01 -1.26 -5.66
N MET A 167 -3.26 -0.35 -6.60
CA MET A 167 -2.63 -0.38 -7.93
C MET A 167 -1.12 -0.12 -7.85
N LEU A 168 -0.69 0.83 -7.03
CA LEU A 168 0.73 1.11 -6.81
C LEU A 168 1.44 -0.03 -6.08
N MET A 169 0.76 -0.69 -5.14
CA MET A 169 1.25 -1.92 -4.51
C MET A 169 1.47 -3.01 -5.56
N ALA A 170 0.50 -3.25 -6.43
CA ALA A 170 0.63 -4.24 -7.51
C ALA A 170 1.76 -3.88 -8.49
N HIS A 171 1.99 -2.59 -8.74
CA HIS A 171 3.11 -2.10 -9.53
C HIS A 171 4.45 -2.42 -8.85
N LEU A 172 4.60 -2.16 -7.55
CA LEU A 172 5.80 -2.54 -6.79
C LEU A 172 6.03 -4.05 -6.84
N HIS A 173 4.98 -4.85 -6.59
CA HIS A 173 5.05 -6.31 -6.68
C HIS A 173 5.60 -6.78 -8.03
N ALA A 174 5.04 -6.30 -9.14
CA ALA A 174 5.49 -6.69 -10.48
C ALA A 174 6.94 -6.26 -10.75
N THR A 175 7.32 -5.05 -10.31
CA THR A 175 8.67 -4.50 -10.49
C THR A 175 9.70 -5.32 -9.71
N PHE A 176 9.45 -5.65 -8.44
CA PHE A 176 10.35 -6.49 -7.63
C PHE A 176 10.49 -7.89 -8.23
N ARG A 177 9.38 -8.54 -8.58
CA ARG A 177 9.41 -9.86 -9.20
C ARG A 177 10.23 -9.91 -10.49
N ALA A 178 10.14 -8.87 -11.33
CA ALA A 178 10.93 -8.75 -12.54
C ALA A 178 12.42 -8.57 -12.24
N LEU A 179 12.78 -7.68 -11.31
CA LEU A 179 14.17 -7.35 -11.00
C LEU A 179 14.91 -8.44 -10.20
N ILE A 180 14.21 -9.17 -9.32
CA ILE A 180 14.78 -10.33 -8.62
C ILE A 180 15.30 -11.37 -9.61
N SER A 181 14.57 -11.61 -10.72
CA SER A 181 14.99 -12.57 -11.74
C SER A 181 16.30 -12.18 -12.45
N VAL A 182 16.68 -10.90 -12.43
CA VAL A 182 17.92 -10.37 -13.02
C VAL A 182 19.14 -10.65 -12.15
N GLY A 183 18.95 -10.80 -10.83
CA GLY A 183 20.03 -11.12 -9.89
C GLY A 183 20.93 -9.94 -9.53
N LEU A 184 20.38 -8.73 -9.50
CA LEU A 184 21.10 -7.53 -9.09
C LEU A 184 21.46 -7.56 -7.59
N PRO A 185 22.56 -6.87 -7.17
CA PRO A 185 22.77 -6.55 -5.77
C PRO A 185 21.54 -5.81 -5.20
N LEU A 186 21.19 -6.08 -3.93
CA LEU A 186 19.99 -5.54 -3.29
C LEU A 186 19.87 -4.02 -3.42
N ARG A 187 20.97 -3.29 -3.20
CA ARG A 187 21.04 -1.84 -3.36
C ARG A 187 20.66 -1.40 -4.78
N SER A 188 21.29 -1.99 -5.79
CA SER A 188 21.04 -1.62 -7.19
C SER A 188 19.63 -1.97 -7.61
N MET A 189 19.06 -3.06 -7.09
CA MET A 189 17.66 -3.42 -7.31
C MET A 189 16.73 -2.32 -6.79
N LEU A 190 16.94 -1.84 -5.56
CA LEU A 190 16.15 -0.77 -4.96
C LEU A 190 16.28 0.57 -5.68
N GLU A 191 17.49 0.92 -6.17
CA GLU A 191 17.71 2.10 -7.01
C GLU A 191 16.88 2.02 -8.31
N HIS A 192 16.77 0.85 -8.92
CA HIS A 192 15.93 0.64 -10.10
C HIS A 192 14.44 0.71 -9.76
N VAL A 193 14.00 0.07 -8.66
CA VAL A 193 12.61 0.15 -8.17
C VAL A 193 12.23 1.60 -7.93
N GLY A 194 13.06 2.37 -7.21
CA GLY A 194 12.80 3.77 -6.91
C GLY A 194 12.64 4.62 -8.15
N ARG A 195 13.53 4.46 -9.13
CA ARG A 195 13.45 5.18 -10.40
C ARG A 195 12.19 4.82 -11.19
N ILE A 196 11.89 3.54 -11.37
CA ILE A 196 10.69 3.08 -12.08
C ILE A 196 9.42 3.61 -11.39
N PHE A 197 9.41 3.59 -10.06
CA PHE A 197 8.27 4.08 -9.28
C PHE A 197 8.05 5.59 -9.50
N VAL A 198 9.10 6.42 -9.44
CA VAL A 198 9.01 7.87 -9.72
C VAL A 198 8.54 8.14 -11.16
N GLU A 199 9.05 7.39 -12.14
CA GLU A 199 8.67 7.55 -13.55
C GLU A 199 7.22 7.16 -13.84
N SER A 200 6.63 6.27 -13.02
CA SER A 200 5.32 5.66 -13.27
C SER A 200 4.20 6.23 -12.39
N THR A 201 4.52 7.10 -11.41
CA THR A 201 3.55 7.58 -10.42
C THR A 201 3.47 9.10 -10.39
N LEU A 202 2.48 9.63 -9.69
CA LEU A 202 2.38 11.07 -9.47
C LEU A 202 3.41 11.51 -8.40
N PRO A 203 3.92 12.76 -8.47
CA PRO A 203 4.93 13.26 -7.52
C PRO A 203 4.51 13.27 -6.04
N THR A 204 3.22 13.08 -5.78
CA THR A 204 2.66 13.01 -4.42
C THR A 204 2.63 11.60 -3.85
N HIS A 205 2.94 10.58 -4.67
CA HIS A 205 2.91 9.19 -4.25
C HIS A 205 4.32 8.69 -3.91
N TYR A 206 4.42 8.00 -2.81
CA TYR A 206 5.62 7.34 -2.33
C TYR A 206 5.25 6.02 -1.64
N ALA A 207 6.22 5.19 -1.38
CA ALA A 207 6.04 3.99 -0.60
C ALA A 207 7.12 3.87 0.46
N THR A 208 6.73 3.54 1.69
CA THR A 208 7.67 3.05 2.69
C THR A 208 7.92 1.57 2.45
N LEU A 209 9.14 1.11 2.57
CA LEU A 209 9.49 -0.26 2.19
C LEU A 209 10.67 -0.79 3.02
N ILE A 210 10.54 -2.04 3.46
CA ILE A 210 11.67 -2.89 3.82
C ILE A 210 11.81 -3.97 2.75
N CYS A 211 13.02 -4.12 2.23
CA CYS A 211 13.37 -5.21 1.34
C CYS A 211 14.64 -5.88 1.85
N GLY A 212 14.68 -7.22 1.83
CA GLY A 212 15.86 -7.96 2.25
C GLY A 212 16.05 -9.25 1.48
N ARG A 213 17.23 -9.84 1.71
CA ARG A 213 17.63 -11.13 1.13
C ARG A 213 18.26 -12.00 2.20
N ALA A 214 17.66 -13.16 2.47
CA ALA A 214 18.17 -14.15 3.40
C ALA A 214 18.95 -15.24 2.65
N GLN A 215 20.08 -15.64 3.19
CA GLN A 215 20.92 -16.70 2.66
C GLN A 215 20.76 -17.98 3.49
N ALA A 216 21.06 -19.14 2.90
CA ALA A 216 20.94 -20.42 3.57
C ALA A 216 21.82 -20.54 4.82
N ASP A 217 22.96 -19.82 4.87
CA ASP A 217 23.89 -19.81 6.01
C ASP A 217 23.47 -18.87 7.16
N GLY A 218 22.32 -18.17 7.02
CA GLY A 218 21.80 -17.26 8.04
C GLY A 218 22.19 -15.81 7.87
N ARG A 219 22.98 -15.45 6.86
CA ARG A 219 23.21 -14.04 6.51
C ARG A 219 21.95 -13.42 5.93
N VAL A 220 21.69 -12.19 6.33
CA VAL A 220 20.55 -11.39 5.85
C VAL A 220 21.09 -10.02 5.46
N GLU A 221 20.84 -9.63 4.22
CA GLU A 221 20.96 -8.25 3.76
C GLU A 221 19.59 -7.59 3.87
N ILE A 222 19.54 -6.37 4.38
CA ILE A 222 18.27 -5.65 4.59
C ILE A 222 18.44 -4.17 4.27
N CYS A 223 17.45 -3.58 3.65
CA CYS A 223 17.34 -2.15 3.42
C CYS A 223 15.98 -1.66 3.91
N ASN A 224 15.97 -0.57 4.66
CA ASN A 224 14.76 0.11 5.08
C ASN A 224 14.66 1.47 4.36
N ALA A 225 13.60 1.66 3.62
CA ALA A 225 13.26 2.89 2.91
C ALA A 225 12.06 3.58 3.59
N GLY A 226 12.25 4.08 4.81
CA GLY A 226 11.27 4.86 5.55
C GLY A 226 10.14 4.07 6.22
N HIS A 227 10.24 2.76 6.30
CA HIS A 227 9.23 1.87 6.91
C HIS A 227 9.49 1.69 8.43
N PRO A 228 8.50 1.25 9.24
CA PRO A 228 8.74 0.90 10.65
C PRO A 228 9.94 -0.01 10.85
N ARG A 229 10.71 0.26 11.92
CA ARG A 229 11.97 -0.47 12.16
C ARG A 229 11.74 -1.94 12.42
N PRO A 230 12.42 -2.86 11.72
CA PRO A 230 12.28 -4.30 11.93
C PRO A 230 12.75 -4.71 13.32
N LEU A 231 12.15 -5.77 13.85
CA LEU A 231 12.49 -6.35 15.15
C LEU A 231 13.30 -7.64 14.95
N VAL A 232 14.40 -7.74 15.65
CA VAL A 232 15.22 -8.96 15.70
C VAL A 232 15.04 -9.65 17.03
N LEU A 233 14.63 -10.91 16.95
CA LEU A 233 14.52 -11.80 18.10
C LEU A 233 15.78 -12.66 18.21
N ARG A 234 16.51 -12.53 19.33
CA ARG A 234 17.67 -13.35 19.67
C ARG A 234 17.58 -13.77 21.13
N ASP A 235 17.64 -15.07 21.40
CA ASP A 235 17.67 -15.59 22.78
C ASP A 235 16.59 -14.97 23.69
N CYS A 236 15.36 -14.85 23.21
CA CYS A 236 14.21 -14.22 23.88
C CYS A 236 14.36 -12.69 24.07
N GLN A 237 15.39 -12.07 23.57
CA GLN A 237 15.54 -10.62 23.54
C GLN A 237 15.11 -10.08 22.18
N VAL A 238 14.34 -8.98 22.21
CA VAL A 238 13.87 -8.30 21.00
C VAL A 238 14.56 -6.95 20.92
N THR A 239 15.19 -6.68 19.78
CA THR A 239 15.88 -5.42 19.50
C THR A 239 15.45 -4.87 18.15
N THR A 240 15.50 -3.56 17.97
CA THR A 240 15.27 -2.91 16.67
C THR A 240 16.54 -2.87 15.83
N ILE A 241 16.40 -2.90 14.51
CA ILE A 241 17.50 -2.59 13.59
C ILE A 241 17.44 -1.09 13.27
N GLU A 242 18.56 -0.41 13.49
CA GLU A 242 18.76 1.02 13.20
C GLU A 242 19.08 1.21 11.70
N CYS A 243 18.28 0.66 10.80
CA CYS A 243 18.39 0.95 9.39
C CYS A 243 17.40 2.06 9.03
N SER A 244 17.87 3.10 8.35
CA SER A 244 17.03 4.23 7.95
C SER A 244 17.36 4.69 6.54
N GLY A 245 16.33 4.92 5.75
CA GLY A 245 16.38 5.48 4.42
C GLY A 245 15.15 6.32 4.15
N LEU A 246 15.12 6.98 3.00
CA LEU A 246 13.96 7.74 2.56
C LEU A 246 13.00 6.83 1.79
N PRO A 247 11.69 7.07 1.88
CA PRO A 247 10.69 6.33 1.14
C PRO A 247 10.97 6.29 -0.37
N VAL A 248 10.59 5.19 -0.98
CA VAL A 248 10.65 5.00 -2.45
C VAL A 248 9.69 5.97 -3.12
N GLY A 249 10.15 6.70 -4.12
CA GLY A 249 9.29 7.61 -4.87
C GLY A 249 9.34 9.07 -4.41
N LEU A 250 9.90 9.38 -3.23
CA LEU A 250 10.05 10.77 -2.79
C LEU A 250 11.14 11.54 -3.57
N PHE A 251 12.22 10.85 -3.95
CA PHE A 251 13.34 11.46 -4.66
C PHE A 251 13.80 10.57 -5.81
N ALA A 252 14.05 11.17 -6.97
CA ALA A 252 14.52 10.44 -8.16
C ALA A 252 15.90 9.77 -7.95
N ASP A 253 16.76 10.39 -7.14
CA ASP A 253 18.12 9.90 -6.82
C ASP A 253 18.18 9.36 -5.38
N GLY A 254 17.17 8.61 -4.95
CA GLY A 254 17.11 8.00 -3.61
C GLY A 254 18.35 7.15 -3.33
N GLN A 255 19.03 7.44 -2.21
CA GLN A 255 20.14 6.61 -1.75
C GLN A 255 19.60 5.54 -0.81
N PHE A 256 19.87 4.27 -1.16
CA PHE A 256 19.50 3.13 -0.34
C PHE A 256 20.74 2.55 0.34
N PHE A 257 20.62 2.32 1.65
CA PHE A 257 21.66 1.72 2.46
C PHE A 257 21.26 0.29 2.79
N VAL A 258 22.20 -0.63 2.61
CA VAL A 258 21.99 -2.06 2.89
C VAL A 258 22.81 -2.40 4.10
N ASP A 259 22.15 -2.89 5.13
CA ASP A 259 22.77 -3.42 6.34
C ASP A 259 22.84 -4.95 6.24
N GLU A 260 23.83 -5.51 6.89
CA GLU A 260 24.02 -6.95 6.99
C GLU A 260 23.88 -7.42 8.45
N LEU A 261 23.13 -8.49 8.63
CA LEU A 261 23.04 -9.17 9.93
C LEU A 261 23.12 -10.68 9.75
N ARG A 262 23.38 -11.36 10.84
CA ARG A 262 23.34 -12.82 10.90
C ARG A 262 22.29 -13.26 11.91
N LEU A 263 21.45 -14.17 11.47
CA LEU A 263 20.48 -14.85 12.33
C LEU A 263 20.92 -16.31 12.50
N ASP A 264 21.17 -16.70 13.74
CA ASP A 264 21.51 -18.07 14.10
C ASP A 264 20.25 -18.92 14.28
N PRO A 265 20.33 -20.27 14.30
CA PRO A 265 19.18 -21.13 14.57
C PRO A 265 18.46 -20.72 15.86
N GLY A 266 17.14 -20.56 15.78
CA GLY A 266 16.28 -20.09 16.86
C GLY A 266 16.10 -18.57 16.92
N ASN A 267 16.79 -17.79 16.07
CA ASN A 267 16.61 -16.36 15.95
C ASN A 267 15.58 -16.02 14.87
N GLY A 268 15.02 -14.80 14.94
CA GLY A 268 14.01 -14.36 13.99
C GLY A 268 14.06 -12.88 13.66
N LEU A 269 13.39 -12.49 12.60
CA LEU A 269 13.22 -11.13 12.11
C LEU A 269 11.73 -10.89 11.84
N LEU A 270 11.14 -9.92 12.54
CA LEU A 270 9.77 -9.46 12.31
C LEU A 270 9.78 -8.13 11.58
N LEU A 271 9.05 -8.07 10.49
CA LEU A 271 8.67 -6.86 9.76
C LEU A 271 7.18 -6.61 9.99
N PHE A 272 6.77 -5.35 10.05
CA PHE A 272 5.38 -4.99 10.31
C PHE A 272 5.06 -3.59 9.73
N SER A 273 3.81 -3.36 9.29
CA SER A 273 3.34 -2.03 8.89
C SER A 273 2.95 -1.18 10.09
N ASP A 274 2.86 0.13 9.89
CA ASP A 274 2.48 1.09 10.95
C ASP A 274 1.08 0.82 11.53
N GLY A 275 0.15 0.28 10.73
CA GLY A 275 -1.16 -0.16 11.23
C GLY A 275 -1.13 -1.19 12.35
N VAL A 276 0.04 -1.81 12.63
CA VAL A 276 0.26 -2.61 13.85
C VAL A 276 0.54 -1.72 15.05
N SER A 277 1.57 -0.87 14.96
CA SER A 277 2.01 -0.03 16.08
C SER A 277 1.07 1.14 16.37
N GLU A 278 0.41 1.68 15.34
CA GLU A 278 -0.53 2.81 15.43
C GLU A 278 -1.98 2.36 15.60
N ALA A 279 -2.23 1.06 15.72
CA ALA A 279 -3.58 0.55 16.01
C ALA A 279 -4.12 1.16 17.29
N VAL A 280 -5.36 1.67 17.21
CA VAL A 280 -6.01 2.37 18.33
C VAL A 280 -6.95 1.42 19.07
N GLY A 281 -6.83 1.39 20.40
CA GLY A 281 -7.71 0.68 21.29
C GLY A 281 -9.03 1.42 21.55
N SER A 282 -9.98 0.76 22.23
CA SER A 282 -11.30 1.32 22.53
C SER A 282 -11.25 2.56 23.43
N SER A 283 -10.17 2.79 24.19
CA SER A 283 -9.93 3.97 25.01
C SER A 283 -9.15 5.09 24.30
N GLY A 284 -8.76 4.88 23.03
CA GLY A 284 -8.08 5.87 22.22
C GLY A 284 -6.55 5.85 22.36
N GLU A 285 -5.99 4.87 23.07
CA GLU A 285 -4.54 4.65 23.15
C GLU A 285 -4.01 3.88 21.94
N GLU A 286 -2.76 4.12 21.57
CA GLU A 286 -2.05 3.36 20.54
C GLU A 286 -1.52 2.03 21.10
N TYR A 287 -1.46 1.01 20.26
CA TYR A 287 -0.88 -0.30 20.58
C TYR A 287 0.59 -0.18 20.98
N GLY A 288 1.35 0.55 20.18
CA GLY A 288 2.74 0.91 20.44
C GLY A 288 3.74 -0.23 20.19
N LEU A 289 4.96 0.18 19.88
CA LEU A 289 6.08 -0.72 19.62
C LEU A 289 6.49 -1.54 20.85
N GLU A 290 6.44 -0.94 22.04
CA GLU A 290 6.81 -1.57 23.32
C GLU A 290 5.96 -2.81 23.62
N ARG A 291 4.66 -2.74 23.33
CA ARG A 291 3.74 -3.85 23.52
C ARG A 291 4.04 -4.99 22.54
N LEU A 292 4.29 -4.67 21.27
CA LEU A 292 4.69 -5.67 20.26
C LEU A 292 5.97 -6.41 20.67
N ILE A 293 6.98 -5.68 21.13
CA ILE A 293 8.23 -6.23 21.68
C ILE A 293 7.94 -7.16 22.86
N GLY A 294 7.09 -6.74 23.79
CA GLY A 294 6.70 -7.53 24.96
C GLY A 294 6.04 -8.86 24.59
N VAL A 295 5.12 -8.85 23.62
CA VAL A 295 4.44 -10.06 23.11
C VAL A 295 5.44 -11.04 22.52
N LEU A 296 6.34 -10.56 21.64
CA LEU A 296 7.37 -11.38 21.02
C LEU A 296 8.32 -12.01 22.04
N ALA A 297 8.81 -11.20 23.00
CA ALA A 297 9.72 -11.69 24.03
C ALA A 297 9.05 -12.73 24.94
N MET A 298 7.79 -12.51 25.31
CA MET A 298 7.02 -13.44 26.13
C MET A 298 6.79 -14.77 25.42
N GLU A 299 6.42 -14.75 24.14
CA GLU A 299 6.17 -15.97 23.37
C GLU A 299 7.47 -16.75 23.14
N ALA A 300 8.58 -16.05 22.82
CA ALA A 300 9.90 -16.64 22.66
C ALA A 300 10.41 -17.33 23.95
N ALA A 301 10.06 -16.81 25.13
CA ALA A 301 10.45 -17.37 26.41
C ALA A 301 9.69 -18.65 26.79
N ARG A 302 8.51 -18.88 26.22
CA ARG A 302 7.69 -20.08 26.54
C ARG A 302 8.26 -21.36 25.97
N ARG A 303 8.72 -21.31 24.74
CA ARG A 303 9.38 -22.42 24.02
C ARG A 303 10.09 -21.81 22.79
N LYS A 304 10.80 -22.64 22.02
CA LYS A 304 11.33 -22.22 20.71
C LYS A 304 10.18 -22.09 19.70
N PRO A 305 9.55 -20.93 19.53
CA PRO A 305 8.36 -20.79 18.70
C PRO A 305 8.75 -20.81 17.22
N ILE A 306 7.89 -21.38 16.39
CA ILE A 306 7.98 -21.27 14.94
C ILE A 306 7.43 -19.91 14.48
N ALA A 307 7.76 -19.49 13.25
CA ALA A 307 7.33 -18.21 12.70
C ALA A 307 5.80 -18.01 12.79
N ALA A 308 5.02 -19.04 12.50
CA ALA A 308 3.56 -18.99 12.53
C ALA A 308 3.00 -18.71 13.93
N GLU A 309 3.59 -19.30 14.99
CA GLU A 309 3.17 -19.09 16.37
C GLU A 309 3.46 -17.65 16.82
N LEU A 310 4.60 -17.07 16.42
CA LEU A 310 4.95 -15.68 16.73
C LEU A 310 4.01 -14.69 16.05
N VAL A 311 3.71 -14.90 14.76
CA VAL A 311 2.74 -14.08 14.03
C VAL A 311 1.35 -14.20 14.66
N ALA A 312 0.91 -15.41 15.01
CA ALA A 312 -0.39 -15.64 15.64
C ALA A 312 -0.48 -14.93 16.99
N ALA A 313 0.56 -15.00 17.83
CA ALA A 313 0.58 -14.33 19.12
C ALA A 313 0.45 -12.80 18.98
N CYS A 314 1.21 -12.19 18.05
CA CYS A 314 1.12 -10.76 17.78
C CYS A 314 -0.28 -10.36 17.26
N ARG A 315 -0.81 -11.10 16.30
CA ARG A 315 -2.17 -10.87 15.77
C ARG A 315 -3.24 -10.96 16.85
N ASP A 316 -3.19 -11.99 17.68
CA ASP A 316 -4.23 -12.26 18.69
C ASP A 316 -4.17 -11.23 19.84
N ASP A 317 -2.98 -10.78 20.23
CA ASP A 317 -2.82 -9.69 21.19
C ASP A 317 -3.32 -8.35 20.63
N LEU A 318 -2.97 -8.02 19.37
CA LEU A 318 -3.46 -6.83 18.68
C LEU A 318 -5.00 -6.83 18.57
N LYS A 319 -5.60 -7.96 18.20
CA LYS A 319 -7.05 -8.13 18.16
C LYS A 319 -7.70 -7.94 19.54
N SER A 320 -7.08 -8.49 20.57
CA SER A 320 -7.55 -8.33 21.95
C SER A 320 -7.45 -6.89 22.44
N PHE A 321 -6.38 -6.19 22.07
CA PHE A 321 -6.16 -4.78 22.42
C PHE A 321 -7.23 -3.87 21.79
N ARG A 322 -7.56 -4.11 20.51
CA ARG A 322 -8.55 -3.31 19.79
C ARG A 322 -9.95 -3.45 20.37
N HIS A 323 -10.30 -4.55 21.01
CA HIS A 323 -11.61 -4.78 21.66
C HIS A 323 -12.82 -4.42 20.77
N GLY A 324 -12.72 -4.65 19.46
CA GLY A 324 -13.78 -4.32 18.51
C GLY A 324 -13.78 -2.88 17.99
N ALA A 325 -12.75 -2.07 18.32
CA ALA A 325 -12.54 -0.78 17.67
C ALA A 325 -12.31 -0.97 16.16
N ASP A 326 -12.73 0.00 15.36
CA ASP A 326 -12.59 -0.02 13.92
C ASP A 326 -11.12 -0.09 13.50
N LYS A 327 -10.89 -0.75 12.38
CA LYS A 327 -9.61 -0.83 11.74
C LYS A 327 -9.37 0.45 10.96
N LEU A 328 -8.41 1.27 11.38
CA LEU A 328 -8.10 2.55 10.77
C LEU A 328 -7.05 2.43 9.65
N ASP A 329 -6.20 1.39 9.71
CA ASP A 329 -5.16 1.11 8.72
C ASP A 329 -4.95 -0.38 8.47
N ASP A 330 -4.26 -0.68 7.37
CA ASP A 330 -3.88 -2.02 6.96
C ASP A 330 -2.90 -2.63 7.97
N VAL A 331 -3.02 -3.90 8.26
CA VAL A 331 -2.18 -4.61 9.25
C VAL A 331 -1.41 -5.71 8.55
N THR A 332 -0.09 -5.55 8.51
CA THR A 332 0.83 -6.55 7.94
C THR A 332 1.89 -6.92 8.96
N LEU A 333 2.08 -8.23 9.15
CA LEU A 333 3.15 -8.84 9.95
C LEU A 333 3.85 -9.88 9.08
N LEU A 334 5.17 -9.84 8.96
CA LEU A 334 5.97 -10.87 8.28
C LEU A 334 7.09 -11.31 9.20
N MET A 335 7.11 -12.59 9.55
CA MET A 335 8.13 -13.22 10.39
C MET A 335 8.98 -14.18 9.58
N LEU A 336 10.29 -13.99 9.64
CA LEU A 336 11.29 -14.96 9.20
C LEU A 336 12.01 -15.49 10.44
N SER A 337 12.02 -16.78 10.66
CA SER A 337 12.78 -17.42 11.73
C SER A 337 13.68 -18.53 11.19
N ARG A 338 14.83 -18.74 11.84
CA ARG A 338 15.63 -19.92 11.55
C ARG A 338 15.24 -21.04 12.47
N ALA A 339 14.88 -22.18 11.87
CA ALA A 339 14.56 -23.39 12.63
C ALA A 339 15.68 -23.72 13.63
N ALA A 340 15.30 -24.01 14.85
CA ALA A 340 16.25 -24.48 15.85
C ALA A 340 16.78 -25.85 15.43
N ALA A 341 18.09 -26.04 15.56
CA ALA A 341 18.74 -27.33 15.25
C ALA A 341 18.28 -28.44 16.18
#